data_4a1c841d64b8d2298fd654d8e1ae6f58
#
_entry.id   4a1c841d64b8d2298fd654d8e1ae6f58
#
_cell.length_a   1.000
_cell.length_b   1.000
_cell.length_c   1.000
_cell.angle_alpha   90.00
_cell.angle_beta   90.00
_cell.angle_gamma   90.00
#
_symmetry.space_group_name_H-M   'P 1'
#
loop_
_entity.id
_entity.type
_entity.pdbx_description
1 polymer ?
#
loop_
_entity_poly.entity_id
_entity_poly.type
_entity_poly.pdbx_seq_one_letter_code
_entity_poly.pdbx_strand_id
1 'polypeptide(L)'
;VVCMSDLHFGAKVFVDEAFERFLDWINGRTNSDKLNRIASKVKYILIPGDIIEGIGIYPGQGADSRVLSAELQYHEAARYLSQIPEDKCIIIIPGNHDTNRISEPQPKLPYHKAYPLYNMPNVMMMSNPSEVLLFENDPSGGLTFYQYHGGSIFYYADNIQHLRQSGGAKTPEKVIKYLLEKRHLAPSHGATLYVPDNKSDPLVIKKMPDFFLTGHTHKMSLDNYKGCTIISCGCWVEMSDYQEKMGMFPDIGKVVLVNTKTRKPNILNFYKEEKVE
;
A
#
# COMPACT_ATOMS: atom_id res chain seq x y z
N VAL A 1 -10.18 5.44 -8.85
CA VAL A 1 -9.50 4.52 -7.94
C VAL A 1 -8.62 5.31 -7.00
N VAL A 2 -8.65 4.99 -5.72
CA VAL A 2 -7.72 5.51 -4.71
C VAL A 2 -6.68 4.43 -4.40
N CYS A 3 -5.41 4.80 -4.29
CA CYS A 3 -4.32 3.92 -3.87
C CYS A 3 -3.68 4.53 -2.61
N MET A 4 -3.60 3.76 -1.54
CA MET A 4 -2.95 4.10 -0.28
C MET A 4 -2.41 2.83 0.37
N SER A 5 -1.42 2.93 1.24
CA SER A 5 -0.77 1.77 1.88
C SER A 5 -0.26 2.12 3.26
N ASP A 6 0.28 1.12 3.95
CA ASP A 6 1.04 1.28 5.19
C ASP A 6 0.25 2.09 6.23
N LEU A 7 -0.96 1.56 6.53
CA LEU A 7 -1.88 2.19 7.47
C LEU A 7 -1.38 2.09 8.91
N HIS A 8 -0.78 0.95 9.28
CA HIS A 8 -0.19 0.69 10.59
C HIS A 8 -1.13 1.00 11.76
N PHE A 9 -2.42 0.62 11.66
CA PHE A 9 -3.33 0.74 12.78
C PHE A 9 -2.75 0.03 14.01
N GLY A 10 -2.81 0.70 15.16
CA GLY A 10 -2.21 0.24 16.41
C GLY A 10 -0.82 0.82 16.70
N ALA A 11 -0.16 1.50 15.76
CA ALA A 11 1.05 2.27 16.02
C ALA A 11 0.77 3.50 16.89
N LYS A 12 1.70 3.85 17.78
CA LYS A 12 1.60 5.09 18.60
C LYS A 12 1.64 6.34 17.74
N VAL A 13 2.41 6.29 16.67
CA VAL A 13 2.65 7.41 15.74
C VAL A 13 1.68 7.42 14.56
N PHE A 14 0.57 6.69 14.65
CA PHE A 14 -0.50 6.77 13.66
C PHE A 14 -1.13 8.17 13.65
N VAL A 15 -1.32 8.73 12.47
CA VAL A 15 -1.83 10.10 12.30
C VAL A 15 -3.36 10.12 12.17
N ASP A 16 -4.05 9.95 13.29
CA ASP A 16 -5.51 9.86 13.39
C ASP A 16 -6.20 11.02 12.65
N GLU A 17 -5.78 12.26 12.89
CA GLU A 17 -6.40 13.45 12.25
C GLU A 17 -6.24 13.47 10.73
N ALA A 18 -5.11 12.99 10.20
CA ALA A 18 -4.93 12.92 8.76
C ALA A 18 -5.87 11.88 8.14
N PHE A 19 -6.05 10.74 8.84
CA PHE A 19 -6.95 9.69 8.38
C PHE A 19 -8.42 10.13 8.50
N GLU A 20 -8.79 10.86 9.54
CA GLU A 20 -10.13 11.46 9.68
C GLU A 20 -10.42 12.46 8.55
N ARG A 21 -9.45 13.30 8.17
CA ARG A 21 -9.61 14.19 7.00
C ARG A 21 -9.80 13.41 5.69
N PHE A 22 -9.12 12.26 5.53
CA PHE A 22 -9.38 11.36 4.40
C PHE A 22 -10.80 10.80 4.45
N LEU A 23 -11.27 10.35 5.64
CA LEU A 23 -12.63 9.86 5.82
C LEU A 23 -13.68 10.94 5.54
N ASP A 24 -13.44 12.17 5.96
CA ASP A 24 -14.33 13.29 5.62
C ASP A 24 -14.40 13.55 4.13
N TRP A 25 -13.23 13.50 3.45
CA TRP A 25 -13.21 13.66 2.01
C TRP A 25 -13.95 12.55 1.27
N ILE A 26 -13.67 11.27 1.60
CA ILE A 26 -14.27 10.13 0.88
C ILE A 26 -15.78 10.04 1.08
N ASN A 27 -16.28 10.60 2.18
CA ASN A 27 -17.70 10.76 2.50
C ASN A 27 -18.32 12.04 1.94
N GLY A 28 -17.57 12.90 1.23
CA GLY A 28 -18.07 14.14 0.65
C GLY A 28 -18.39 15.22 1.69
N ARG A 29 -17.73 15.20 2.85
CA ARG A 29 -17.95 16.14 3.96
C ARG A 29 -16.91 17.27 4.01
N THR A 30 -16.24 17.57 2.90
CA THR A 30 -15.30 18.69 2.84
C THR A 30 -15.99 19.99 2.45
N ASN A 31 -15.37 21.14 2.75
CA ASN A 31 -15.86 22.46 2.35
C ASN A 31 -15.70 22.76 0.84
N SER A 32 -15.29 21.77 0.03
CA SER A 32 -15.05 21.93 -1.40
C SER A 32 -15.96 21.03 -2.22
N ASP A 33 -16.94 21.64 -2.90
CA ASP A 33 -17.83 20.92 -3.83
C ASP A 33 -17.08 20.16 -4.92
N LYS A 34 -15.92 20.69 -5.35
CA LYS A 34 -15.07 20.01 -6.33
C LYS A 34 -14.51 18.72 -5.76
N LEU A 35 -13.96 18.75 -4.53
CA LEU A 35 -13.42 17.57 -3.87
C LEU A 35 -14.52 16.55 -3.55
N ASN A 36 -15.67 16.99 -3.08
CA ASN A 36 -16.82 16.14 -2.80
C ASN A 36 -17.35 15.43 -4.07
N ARG A 37 -17.41 16.13 -5.20
CA ARG A 37 -17.74 15.54 -6.51
C ARG A 37 -16.71 14.54 -7.01
N ILE A 38 -15.45 14.70 -6.64
CA ILE A 38 -14.40 13.73 -6.95
C ILE A 38 -14.57 12.48 -6.07
N ALA A 39 -14.78 12.66 -4.78
CA ALA A 39 -15.00 11.57 -3.81
C ALA A 39 -16.19 10.68 -4.20
N SER A 40 -17.31 11.27 -4.65
CA SER A 40 -18.50 10.52 -5.10
C SER A 40 -18.26 9.62 -6.30
N LYS A 41 -17.21 9.87 -7.10
CA LYS A 41 -16.81 9.06 -8.26
C LYS A 41 -15.83 7.96 -7.92
N VAL A 42 -15.30 7.91 -6.71
CA VAL A 42 -14.42 6.81 -6.27
C VAL A 42 -15.26 5.53 -6.15
N LYS A 43 -14.76 4.45 -6.76
CA LYS A 43 -15.40 3.11 -6.70
C LYS A 43 -14.51 2.05 -6.07
N TYR A 44 -13.20 2.24 -6.14
CA TYR A 44 -12.23 1.28 -5.61
C TYR A 44 -11.17 1.99 -4.79
N ILE A 45 -10.78 1.35 -3.69
CA ILE A 45 -9.66 1.73 -2.83
C ILE A 45 -8.74 0.52 -2.76
N LEU A 46 -7.49 0.67 -3.21
CA LEU A 46 -6.48 -0.38 -3.24
C LEU A 46 -5.47 -0.12 -2.13
N ILE A 47 -5.24 -1.15 -1.30
CA ILE A 47 -4.34 -1.06 -0.14
C ILE A 47 -3.30 -2.17 -0.24
N PRO A 48 -2.10 -1.88 -0.78
CA PRO A 48 -1.02 -2.85 -0.94
C PRO A 48 -0.25 -3.12 0.37
N GLY A 49 -0.95 -3.51 1.44
CA GLY A 49 -0.37 -4.10 2.65
C GLY A 49 -0.15 -3.16 3.82
N ASP A 50 0.34 -3.75 4.90
CA ASP A 50 0.62 -3.14 6.21
C ASP A 50 -0.60 -2.38 6.76
N ILE A 51 -1.68 -3.16 6.95
CA ILE A 51 -2.94 -2.66 7.52
C ILE A 51 -2.76 -2.34 9.01
N ILE A 52 -2.03 -3.19 9.72
CA ILE A 52 -1.77 -3.06 11.15
C ILE A 52 -0.28 -2.83 11.41
N GLU A 53 0.04 -2.33 12.60
CA GLU A 53 1.43 -2.23 13.08
C GLU A 53 2.05 -3.63 13.29
N GLY A 54 1.22 -4.60 13.64
CA GLY A 54 1.69 -5.95 13.93
C GLY A 54 2.27 -6.10 15.33
N ILE A 55 2.78 -7.29 15.62
CA ILE A 55 3.40 -7.65 16.90
C ILE A 55 4.63 -8.53 16.64
N GLY A 56 5.78 -8.13 17.16
CA GLY A 56 7.01 -8.93 17.09
C GLY A 56 7.69 -8.94 15.72
N ILE A 57 7.45 -7.92 14.92
CA ILE A 57 8.07 -7.74 13.60
C ILE A 57 9.54 -7.36 13.74
N TYR A 58 9.87 -6.55 14.75
CA TYR A 58 11.25 -6.16 15.09
C TYR A 58 11.43 -6.08 16.61
N PRO A 59 12.69 -6.21 17.12
CA PRO A 59 12.96 -6.13 18.54
C PRO A 59 12.53 -4.79 19.13
N GLY A 60 11.78 -4.83 20.24
CA GLY A 60 11.33 -3.63 20.95
C GLY A 60 10.04 -2.99 20.43
N GLN A 61 9.44 -3.50 19.36
CA GLN A 61 8.21 -2.96 18.75
C GLN A 61 7.06 -2.68 19.73
N GLY A 62 6.96 -3.43 20.84
CA GLY A 62 5.94 -3.18 21.86
C GLY A 62 5.99 -1.76 22.43
N ALA A 63 7.15 -1.09 22.39
CA ALA A 63 7.28 0.31 22.78
C ALA A 63 6.67 1.28 21.76
N ASP A 64 6.55 0.87 20.50
CA ASP A 64 6.04 1.69 19.38
C ASP A 64 4.55 1.44 19.12
N SER A 65 3.97 0.40 19.76
CA SER A 65 2.56 0.04 19.60
C SER A 65 1.69 0.65 20.70
N ARG A 66 0.56 1.26 20.34
CA ARG A 66 -0.50 1.69 21.28
C ARG A 66 -1.46 0.54 21.64
N VAL A 67 -1.51 -0.49 20.78
CA VAL A 67 -2.35 -1.68 20.95
C VAL A 67 -1.48 -2.93 20.82
N LEU A 68 -1.33 -3.68 21.92
CA LEU A 68 -0.45 -4.86 22.01
C LEU A 68 -1.16 -6.18 21.63
N SER A 69 -2.12 -6.14 20.71
CA SER A 69 -2.83 -7.31 20.20
C SER A 69 -3.13 -7.09 18.72
N ALA A 70 -2.61 -7.96 17.87
CA ALA A 70 -2.88 -7.89 16.41
C ALA A 70 -4.38 -7.98 16.09
N GLU A 71 -5.14 -8.78 16.85
CA GLU A 71 -6.60 -8.88 16.69
C GLU A 71 -7.27 -7.54 16.99
N LEU A 72 -6.92 -6.88 18.09
CA LEU A 72 -7.44 -5.57 18.44
C LEU A 72 -7.01 -4.48 17.44
N GLN A 73 -5.82 -4.60 16.86
CA GLN A 73 -5.38 -3.71 15.77
C GLN A 73 -6.26 -3.90 14.52
N TYR A 74 -6.67 -5.14 14.16
CA TYR A 74 -7.64 -5.35 13.08
C TYR A 74 -9.04 -4.84 13.43
N HIS A 75 -9.46 -4.88 14.69
CA HIS A 75 -10.69 -4.23 15.12
C HIS A 75 -10.62 -2.71 14.95
N GLU A 76 -9.49 -2.13 15.29
CA GLU A 76 -9.25 -0.70 15.08
C GLU A 76 -9.28 -0.36 13.57
N ALA A 77 -8.60 -1.15 12.74
CA ALA A 77 -8.64 -1.01 11.28
C ALA A 77 -10.08 -1.06 10.74
N ALA A 78 -10.86 -2.05 11.18
CA ALA A 78 -12.26 -2.18 10.78
C ALA A 78 -13.11 -0.98 11.24
N ARG A 79 -12.89 -0.45 12.45
CA ARG A 79 -13.59 0.73 12.97
C ARG A 79 -13.36 1.97 12.11
N TYR A 80 -12.15 2.16 11.58
CA TYR A 80 -11.85 3.25 10.68
C TYR A 80 -12.39 2.99 9.27
N LEU A 81 -12.09 1.83 8.70
CA LEU A 81 -12.44 1.49 7.32
C LEU A 81 -13.95 1.34 7.11
N SER A 82 -14.72 0.94 8.14
CA SER A 82 -16.19 0.85 8.06
C SER A 82 -16.88 2.22 7.89
N GLN A 83 -16.18 3.32 8.12
CA GLN A 83 -16.69 4.65 7.84
C GLN A 83 -16.62 5.03 6.34
N ILE A 84 -15.93 4.21 5.53
CA ILE A 84 -15.91 4.38 4.07
C ILE A 84 -17.26 3.87 3.51
N PRO A 85 -17.93 4.64 2.64
CA PRO A 85 -19.22 4.23 2.08
C PRO A 85 -19.17 2.85 1.41
N GLU A 86 -20.19 2.02 1.64
CA GLU A 86 -20.26 0.64 1.14
C GLU A 86 -20.30 0.51 -0.38
N ASP A 87 -20.64 1.60 -1.10
CA ASP A 87 -20.59 1.62 -2.57
C ASP A 87 -19.16 1.68 -3.13
N LYS A 88 -18.15 1.72 -2.26
CA LYS A 88 -16.72 1.74 -2.59
C LYS A 88 -16.06 0.43 -2.16
N CYS A 89 -15.61 -0.34 -3.11
CA CYS A 89 -14.91 -1.61 -2.85
C CYS A 89 -13.49 -1.34 -2.36
N ILE A 90 -13.11 -1.94 -1.23
CA ILE A 90 -11.77 -1.86 -0.63
C ILE A 90 -11.06 -3.19 -0.91
N ILE A 91 -9.95 -3.15 -1.65
CA ILE A 91 -9.17 -4.33 -2.01
C ILE A 91 -7.85 -4.29 -1.26
N ILE A 92 -7.62 -5.30 -0.42
CA ILE A 92 -6.50 -5.37 0.51
C ILE A 92 -5.63 -6.58 0.19
N ILE A 93 -4.31 -6.38 0.14
CA ILE A 93 -3.32 -7.45 0.20
C ILE A 93 -2.55 -7.37 1.53
N PRO A 94 -1.92 -8.45 2.02
CA PRO A 94 -1.07 -8.36 3.21
C PRO A 94 0.27 -7.66 2.91
N GLY A 95 0.85 -7.08 3.98
CA GLY A 95 2.25 -6.65 4.04
C GLY A 95 3.04 -7.46 5.07
N ASN A 96 4.25 -7.00 5.40
CA ASN A 96 5.12 -7.72 6.34
C ASN A 96 4.75 -7.47 7.81
N HIS A 97 4.02 -6.42 8.13
CA HIS A 97 3.50 -6.16 9.47
C HIS A 97 2.20 -6.92 9.78
N ASP A 98 1.48 -7.33 8.75
CA ASP A 98 0.23 -8.08 8.90
C ASP A 98 0.45 -9.50 9.42
N THR A 99 -0.57 -10.09 10.07
CA THR A 99 -0.50 -11.44 10.63
C THR A 99 -0.50 -12.53 9.55
N ASN A 100 0.58 -12.59 8.79
CA ASN A 100 0.79 -13.56 7.73
C ASN A 100 2.23 -14.11 7.78
N ARG A 101 2.52 -15.12 6.94
CA ARG A 101 3.92 -15.51 6.74
C ARG A 101 4.67 -14.38 6.03
N ILE A 102 5.92 -14.16 6.40
CA ILE A 102 6.79 -13.17 5.75
C ILE A 102 7.17 -13.63 4.33
N SER A 103 7.27 -14.96 4.12
CA SER A 103 7.68 -15.53 2.83
C SER A 103 6.62 -15.28 1.74
N GLU A 104 7.08 -14.80 0.59
CA GLU A 104 6.27 -14.55 -0.60
C GLU A 104 6.13 -15.80 -1.50
N PRO A 105 5.01 -15.97 -2.21
CA PRO A 105 3.81 -15.13 -2.14
C PRO A 105 3.10 -15.29 -0.80
N GLN A 106 2.60 -14.19 -0.25
CA GLN A 106 1.77 -14.24 0.95
C GLN A 106 0.33 -14.58 0.57
N PRO A 107 -0.32 -15.57 1.21
CA PRO A 107 -1.74 -15.78 1.03
C PRO A 107 -2.53 -14.58 1.57
N LYS A 108 -3.81 -14.48 1.22
CA LYS A 108 -4.71 -13.52 1.87
C LYS A 108 -4.68 -13.67 3.39
N LEU A 109 -4.95 -12.59 4.11
CA LEU A 109 -4.96 -12.61 5.58
C LEU A 109 -5.82 -13.76 6.12
N PRO A 110 -5.38 -14.49 7.15
CA PRO A 110 -6.18 -15.57 7.73
C PRO A 110 -7.48 -15.03 8.34
N TYR A 111 -8.62 -15.63 8.00
CA TYR A 111 -9.93 -15.21 8.49
C TYR A 111 -9.98 -15.06 10.02
N HIS A 112 -9.47 -16.06 10.75
CA HIS A 112 -9.50 -16.07 12.22
C HIS A 112 -8.65 -14.97 12.89
N LYS A 113 -7.79 -14.29 12.13
CA LYS A 113 -6.97 -13.15 12.61
C LYS A 113 -7.60 -11.81 12.22
N ALA A 114 -8.04 -11.69 10.98
CA ALA A 114 -8.54 -10.45 10.40
C ALA A 114 -10.07 -10.46 10.17
N TYR A 115 -10.83 -11.29 10.93
CA TYR A 115 -12.27 -11.43 10.77
C TYR A 115 -13.07 -10.11 10.83
N PRO A 116 -12.65 -9.06 11.58
CA PRO A 116 -13.38 -7.79 11.56
C PRO A 116 -13.43 -7.16 10.17
N LEU A 117 -12.34 -7.30 9.40
CA LEU A 117 -12.28 -6.80 8.02
C LEU A 117 -13.08 -7.69 7.05
N TYR A 118 -13.08 -9.01 7.26
CA TYR A 118 -13.87 -9.94 6.45
C TYR A 118 -15.38 -9.76 6.62
N ASN A 119 -15.82 -9.25 7.77
CA ASN A 119 -17.24 -8.98 8.03
C ASN A 119 -17.73 -7.67 7.38
N MET A 120 -16.85 -6.90 6.78
CA MET A 120 -17.22 -5.70 6.03
C MET A 120 -17.67 -6.09 4.61
N PRO A 121 -18.89 -5.71 4.17
CA PRO A 121 -19.45 -6.18 2.90
C PRO A 121 -18.72 -5.67 1.65
N ASN A 122 -17.99 -4.57 1.79
CA ASN A 122 -17.24 -3.91 0.71
C ASN A 122 -15.74 -4.20 0.72
N VAL A 123 -15.25 -5.12 1.57
CA VAL A 123 -13.83 -5.49 1.64
C VAL A 123 -13.55 -6.79 0.90
N MET A 124 -12.55 -6.78 0.05
CA MET A 124 -12.02 -7.93 -0.66
C MET A 124 -10.56 -8.18 -0.26
N MET A 125 -10.29 -9.35 0.32
CA MET A 125 -8.93 -9.79 0.67
C MET A 125 -8.29 -10.57 -0.47
N MET A 126 -7.07 -10.15 -0.86
CA MET A 126 -6.28 -10.76 -1.92
C MET A 126 -4.93 -11.24 -1.36
N SER A 127 -4.17 -12.01 -2.16
CA SER A 127 -2.79 -12.41 -1.87
C SER A 127 -1.80 -11.28 -2.20
N ASN A 128 -0.58 -11.38 -1.68
CA ASN A 128 0.56 -10.56 -2.09
C ASN A 128 1.59 -11.46 -2.83
N PRO A 129 1.88 -11.24 -4.14
CA PRO A 129 1.26 -10.25 -5.00
C PRO A 129 -0.15 -10.64 -5.46
N SER A 130 -0.87 -9.66 -6.06
CA SER A 130 -2.13 -9.91 -6.76
C SER A 130 -2.31 -8.97 -7.96
N GLU A 131 -3.06 -9.45 -8.95
CA GLU A 131 -3.50 -8.66 -10.09
C GLU A 131 -5.03 -8.59 -10.07
N VAL A 132 -5.58 -7.39 -10.21
CA VAL A 132 -7.02 -7.16 -10.32
C VAL A 132 -7.34 -6.43 -11.61
N LEU A 133 -8.34 -6.93 -12.31
CA LEU A 133 -8.94 -6.25 -13.47
C LEU A 133 -10.15 -5.46 -12.98
N LEU A 134 -10.08 -4.16 -13.09
CA LEU A 134 -11.17 -3.25 -12.73
C LEU A 134 -11.85 -2.73 -13.99
N PHE A 135 -13.16 -2.50 -13.90
CA PHE A 135 -13.96 -1.98 -15.02
C PHE A 135 -13.94 -2.89 -16.25
N GLU A 136 -13.99 -4.21 -16.09
CA GLU A 136 -13.93 -5.21 -17.17
C GLU A 136 -14.98 -4.96 -18.25
N ASN A 137 -16.17 -4.51 -17.86
CA ASN A 137 -17.29 -4.21 -18.78
C ASN A 137 -17.16 -2.84 -19.48
N ASP A 138 -16.07 -2.09 -19.25
CA ASP A 138 -15.82 -0.88 -20.02
C ASP A 138 -15.43 -1.24 -21.46
N PRO A 139 -15.88 -0.51 -22.48
CA PRO A 139 -15.52 -0.76 -23.87
C PRO A 139 -14.00 -0.82 -24.15
N SER A 140 -13.19 -0.25 -23.27
CA SER A 140 -11.71 -0.33 -23.34
C SER A 140 -11.13 -1.65 -22.82
N GLY A 141 -11.96 -2.57 -22.30
CA GLY A 141 -11.52 -3.86 -21.74
C GLY A 141 -11.02 -3.82 -20.29
N GLY A 142 -11.31 -2.73 -19.59
CA GLY A 142 -10.89 -2.56 -18.19
C GLY A 142 -9.46 -2.07 -18.02
N LEU A 143 -9.00 -2.05 -16.76
CA LEU A 143 -7.65 -1.65 -16.36
C LEU A 143 -7.07 -2.65 -15.35
N THR A 144 -5.86 -3.10 -15.59
CA THR A 144 -5.14 -4.01 -14.70
C THR A 144 -4.34 -3.25 -13.66
N PHE A 145 -4.59 -3.58 -12.38
CA PHE A 145 -3.82 -3.08 -11.24
C PHE A 145 -3.06 -4.25 -10.61
N TYR A 146 -1.74 -4.19 -10.64
CA TYR A 146 -0.88 -5.17 -10.00
C TYR A 146 -0.44 -4.63 -8.65
N GLN A 147 -0.75 -5.33 -7.56
CA GLN A 147 -0.38 -4.95 -6.21
C GLN A 147 0.73 -5.87 -5.71
N TYR A 148 1.79 -5.27 -5.22
CA TYR A 148 2.90 -5.93 -4.55
C TYR A 148 3.31 -5.09 -3.35
N HIS A 149 3.33 -5.65 -2.14
CA HIS A 149 3.66 -4.84 -0.96
C HIS A 149 5.05 -4.21 -1.09
N GLY A 150 6.07 -4.98 -1.51
CA GLY A 150 7.39 -4.40 -1.78
C GLY A 150 8.55 -5.07 -1.04
N GLY A 151 8.39 -6.29 -0.54
CA GLY A 151 9.37 -6.96 0.32
C GLY A 151 10.80 -7.04 -0.24
N SER A 152 10.97 -7.05 -1.57
CA SER A 152 12.31 -7.07 -2.21
C SER A 152 12.90 -5.69 -2.49
N ILE A 153 12.14 -4.60 -2.32
CA ILE A 153 12.56 -3.25 -2.78
C ILE A 153 13.85 -2.79 -2.09
N PHE A 154 13.95 -2.93 -0.76
CA PHE A 154 15.14 -2.53 -0.03
C PHE A 154 16.38 -3.31 -0.47
N TYR A 155 16.25 -4.62 -0.72
CA TYR A 155 17.37 -5.42 -1.21
C TYR A 155 17.95 -4.85 -2.51
N TYR A 156 17.11 -4.54 -3.50
CA TYR A 156 17.58 -4.01 -4.78
C TYR A 156 18.07 -2.56 -4.67
N ALA A 157 17.42 -1.76 -3.84
CA ALA A 157 17.85 -0.40 -3.55
C ALA A 157 19.31 -0.33 -3.05
N ASP A 158 19.70 -1.32 -2.23
CA ASP A 158 21.01 -1.36 -1.59
C ASP A 158 22.05 -2.14 -2.40
N ASN A 159 21.68 -3.23 -3.06
CA ASN A 159 22.61 -4.15 -3.70
C ASN A 159 22.87 -3.88 -5.19
N ILE A 160 21.99 -3.14 -5.86
CA ILE A 160 22.19 -2.76 -7.26
C ILE A 160 22.85 -1.37 -7.32
N GLN A 161 24.10 -1.33 -7.78
CA GLN A 161 24.94 -0.13 -7.75
C GLN A 161 24.26 1.11 -8.32
N HIS A 162 23.68 1.05 -9.52
CA HIS A 162 23.04 2.20 -10.14
C HIS A 162 21.76 2.65 -9.41
N LEU A 163 21.01 1.73 -8.79
CA LEU A 163 19.84 2.07 -7.98
C LEU A 163 20.26 2.77 -6.69
N ARG A 164 21.25 2.23 -5.98
CA ARG A 164 21.82 2.84 -4.78
C ARG A 164 22.34 4.26 -5.05
N GLN A 165 23.10 4.45 -6.13
CA GLN A 165 23.65 5.74 -6.52
C GLN A 165 22.58 6.75 -6.98
N SER A 166 21.44 6.27 -7.45
CA SER A 166 20.35 7.14 -7.93
C SER A 166 19.29 7.46 -6.88
N GLY A 167 19.56 7.13 -5.60
CA GLY A 167 18.70 7.46 -4.46
C GLY A 167 18.28 6.28 -3.59
N GLY A 168 18.48 5.04 -4.05
CA GLY A 168 18.17 3.83 -3.30
C GLY A 168 16.69 3.75 -2.90
N ALA A 169 16.43 3.46 -1.62
CA ALA A 169 15.08 3.36 -1.08
C ALA A 169 14.30 4.70 -1.08
N LYS A 170 14.99 5.84 -1.28
CA LYS A 170 14.33 7.16 -1.41
C LYS A 170 13.68 7.38 -2.78
N THR A 171 13.96 6.52 -3.75
CA THR A 171 13.43 6.56 -5.12
C THR A 171 12.88 5.18 -5.52
N PRO A 172 11.81 4.70 -4.81
CA PRO A 172 11.28 3.35 -5.02
C PRO A 172 10.79 3.12 -6.45
N GLU A 173 10.34 4.15 -7.15
CA GLU A 173 9.93 4.07 -8.56
C GLU A 173 11.03 3.52 -9.47
N LYS A 174 12.29 3.81 -9.19
CA LYS A 174 13.43 3.29 -9.96
C LYS A 174 13.66 1.80 -9.71
N VAL A 175 13.46 1.37 -8.46
CA VAL A 175 13.54 -0.06 -8.10
C VAL A 175 12.39 -0.82 -8.74
N ILE A 176 11.16 -0.29 -8.67
CA ILE A 176 9.98 -0.91 -9.29
C ILE A 176 10.19 -1.01 -10.81
N LYS A 177 10.72 0.02 -11.45
CA LYS A 177 11.07 -0.01 -12.86
C LYS A 177 12.06 -1.15 -13.16
N TYR A 178 13.10 -1.31 -12.35
CA TYR A 178 14.04 -2.43 -12.49
C TYR A 178 13.33 -3.79 -12.38
N LEU A 179 12.41 -3.98 -11.41
CA LEU A 179 11.61 -5.22 -11.30
C LEU A 179 10.75 -5.46 -12.54
N LEU A 180 10.11 -4.42 -13.07
CA LEU A 180 9.34 -4.49 -14.31
C LEU A 180 10.20 -4.82 -15.52
N GLU A 181 11.43 -4.31 -15.60
CA GLU A 181 12.42 -4.67 -16.64
C GLU A 181 12.80 -6.15 -16.58
N LYS A 182 12.96 -6.68 -15.37
CA LYS A 182 13.25 -8.11 -15.13
C LYS A 182 12.01 -9.00 -15.23
N ARG A 183 10.82 -8.42 -15.25
CA ARG A 183 9.54 -9.16 -15.23
C ARG A 183 9.43 -10.10 -14.04
N HIS A 184 9.98 -9.70 -12.90
CA HIS A 184 10.04 -10.52 -11.71
C HIS A 184 10.14 -9.67 -10.44
N LEU A 185 9.41 -10.02 -9.38
CA LEU A 185 9.38 -9.26 -8.12
C LEU A 185 10.65 -9.46 -7.27
N ALA A 186 11.34 -10.60 -7.44
CA ALA A 186 12.59 -10.90 -6.75
C ALA A 186 13.52 -11.75 -7.64
N PRO A 187 14.12 -11.16 -8.72
CA PRO A 187 14.91 -11.91 -9.69
C PRO A 187 16.24 -12.45 -9.16
N SER A 188 16.64 -12.10 -7.93
CA SER A 188 17.85 -12.63 -7.29
C SER A 188 17.48 -13.49 -6.09
N HIS A 189 18.11 -14.66 -5.96
CA HIS A 189 17.96 -15.49 -4.78
C HIS A 189 18.35 -14.72 -3.50
N GLY A 190 17.51 -14.80 -2.47
CA GLY A 190 17.72 -14.06 -1.21
C GLY A 190 17.26 -12.61 -1.20
N ALA A 191 16.70 -12.07 -2.31
CA ALA A 191 16.14 -10.74 -2.34
C ALA A 191 14.85 -10.59 -1.50
N THR A 192 14.13 -11.67 -1.31
CA THR A 192 13.03 -11.83 -0.36
C THR A 192 13.01 -13.29 0.13
N LEU A 193 12.35 -13.53 1.25
CA LEU A 193 12.00 -14.90 1.63
C LEU A 193 10.87 -15.36 0.71
N TYR A 194 10.97 -16.56 0.15
CA TYR A 194 9.96 -17.10 -0.75
C TYR A 194 9.62 -18.55 -0.47
N VAL A 195 8.39 -18.94 -0.81
CA VAL A 195 7.95 -20.33 -0.80
C VAL A 195 8.03 -20.86 -2.23
N PRO A 196 8.92 -21.81 -2.50
CA PRO A 196 9.05 -22.37 -3.85
C PRO A 196 7.78 -23.13 -4.24
N ASP A 197 7.37 -22.98 -5.49
CA ASP A 197 6.31 -23.77 -6.11
C ASP A 197 6.92 -24.58 -7.26
N ASN A 198 6.65 -25.88 -7.28
CA ASN A 198 7.17 -26.81 -8.30
C ASN A 198 6.48 -26.65 -9.67
N LYS A 199 5.37 -25.91 -9.74
CA LYS A 199 4.58 -25.76 -10.97
C LYS A 199 4.83 -24.44 -11.70
N SER A 200 5.03 -23.38 -10.97
CA SER A 200 5.23 -22.05 -11.52
C SER A 200 5.88 -21.12 -10.50
N ASP A 201 6.65 -20.15 -10.97
CA ASP A 201 7.16 -19.09 -10.11
C ASP A 201 6.09 -18.01 -9.91
N PRO A 202 5.54 -17.85 -8.69
CA PRO A 202 4.47 -16.90 -8.42
C PRO A 202 4.95 -15.43 -8.41
N LEU A 203 6.27 -15.19 -8.39
CA LEU A 203 6.83 -13.84 -8.39
C LEU A 203 7.12 -13.31 -9.80
N VAL A 204 6.85 -14.10 -10.84
CA VAL A 204 6.97 -13.68 -12.24
C VAL A 204 5.82 -12.74 -12.63
N ILE A 205 6.15 -11.58 -13.18
CA ILE A 205 5.20 -10.64 -13.77
C ILE A 205 4.88 -11.09 -15.19
N LYS A 206 3.80 -11.87 -15.37
CA LYS A 206 3.45 -12.51 -16.65
C LYS A 206 3.08 -11.50 -17.73
N LYS A 207 2.30 -10.47 -17.37
CA LYS A 207 1.88 -9.38 -18.26
C LYS A 207 2.27 -8.05 -17.66
N MET A 208 2.54 -7.05 -18.52
CA MET A 208 2.71 -5.67 -18.08
C MET A 208 1.35 -5.13 -17.65
N PRO A 209 1.16 -4.73 -16.38
CA PRO A 209 -0.10 -4.15 -15.94
C PRO A 209 -0.23 -2.68 -16.41
N ASP A 210 -1.45 -2.13 -16.35
CA ASP A 210 -1.66 -0.70 -16.57
C ASP A 210 -1.13 0.12 -15.38
N PHE A 211 -1.27 -0.42 -14.15
CA PHE A 211 -0.81 0.20 -12.91
C PHE A 211 -0.08 -0.82 -12.05
N PHE A 212 1.07 -0.44 -11.51
CA PHE A 212 1.84 -1.23 -10.56
C PHE A 212 1.92 -0.47 -9.24
N LEU A 213 1.37 -1.07 -8.17
CA LEU A 213 1.25 -0.45 -6.85
C LEU A 213 2.15 -1.15 -5.83
N THR A 214 2.84 -0.34 -5.00
CA THR A 214 3.58 -0.83 -3.83
C THR A 214 3.33 0.02 -2.60
N GLY A 215 3.64 -0.54 -1.42
CA GLY A 215 3.80 0.12 -0.13
C GLY A 215 5.24 -0.02 0.37
N HIS A 216 5.38 -0.39 1.65
CA HIS A 216 6.59 -0.82 2.35
C HIS A 216 7.68 0.24 2.56
N THR A 217 7.94 1.09 1.59
CA THR A 217 9.02 2.10 1.67
C THR A 217 8.59 3.38 2.37
N HIS A 218 7.29 3.54 2.63
CA HIS A 218 6.69 4.77 3.13
C HIS A 218 6.98 6.01 2.26
N LYS A 219 7.48 5.81 1.02
CA LYS A 219 7.80 6.89 0.07
C LYS A 219 6.79 6.94 -1.06
N MET A 220 6.16 8.10 -1.19
CA MET A 220 5.27 8.40 -2.30
C MET A 220 6.09 8.73 -3.54
N SER A 221 5.91 7.94 -4.60
CA SER A 221 6.50 8.26 -5.89
C SER A 221 5.62 7.80 -7.06
N LEU A 222 5.76 8.48 -8.18
CA LEU A 222 5.04 8.20 -9.42
C LEU A 222 6.03 8.19 -10.59
N ASP A 223 5.95 7.19 -11.44
CA ASP A 223 6.71 7.09 -12.69
C ASP A 223 5.89 6.33 -13.75
N ASN A 224 6.43 6.21 -14.95
CA ASN A 224 5.86 5.39 -16.02
C ASN A 224 6.94 4.55 -16.70
N TYR A 225 6.64 3.29 -16.90
CA TYR A 225 7.50 2.39 -17.65
C TYR A 225 6.71 1.62 -18.71
N LYS A 226 6.98 1.89 -19.99
CA LYS A 226 6.34 1.20 -21.15
C LYS A 226 4.81 1.16 -21.05
N GLY A 227 4.20 2.28 -20.64
CA GLY A 227 2.74 2.40 -20.50
C GLY A 227 2.18 1.94 -19.16
N CYS A 228 2.98 1.28 -18.32
CA CYS A 228 2.61 0.97 -16.94
C CYS A 228 2.87 2.17 -16.05
N THR A 229 1.86 2.66 -15.35
CA THR A 229 2.01 3.69 -14.32
C THR A 229 2.49 3.05 -13.03
N ILE A 230 3.64 3.47 -12.54
CA ILE A 230 4.24 3.04 -11.28
C ILE A 230 3.71 3.94 -10.16
N ILE A 231 3.24 3.35 -9.07
CA ILE A 231 2.76 4.04 -7.87
C ILE A 231 3.39 3.39 -6.65
N SER A 232 4.29 4.10 -5.98
CA SER A 232 4.68 3.76 -4.62
C SER A 232 3.84 4.62 -3.67
N CYS A 233 3.14 3.99 -2.73
CA CYS A 233 2.29 4.68 -1.77
C CYS A 233 3.12 5.21 -0.59
N GLY A 234 2.66 6.31 0.01
CA GLY A 234 3.14 6.76 1.31
C GLY A 234 2.54 5.95 2.46
N CYS A 235 2.60 6.48 3.67
CA CYS A 235 2.10 5.83 4.87
C CYS A 235 1.17 6.73 5.70
N TRP A 236 0.67 6.21 6.85
CA TRP A 236 -0.20 6.91 7.78
C TRP A 236 0.40 6.98 9.20
N VAL A 237 1.71 6.88 9.28
CA VAL A 237 2.47 6.99 10.52
C VAL A 237 3.53 8.08 10.40
N GLU A 238 3.80 8.77 11.51
CA GLU A 238 4.94 9.67 11.59
C GLU A 238 6.26 8.89 11.60
N MET A 239 7.36 9.62 11.44
CA MET A 239 8.69 9.05 11.42
C MET A 239 9.02 8.37 12.75
N SER A 240 9.38 7.09 12.72
CA SER A 240 9.88 6.38 13.89
C SER A 240 11.37 6.68 14.12
N ASP A 241 11.84 6.47 15.36
CA ASP A 241 13.27 6.58 15.72
C ASP A 241 14.17 5.71 14.83
N TYR A 242 13.66 4.55 14.39
CA TYR A 242 14.37 3.67 13.46
C TYR A 242 14.52 4.31 12.08
N GLN A 243 13.45 4.86 11.54
CA GLN A 243 13.46 5.53 10.23
C GLN A 243 14.34 6.76 10.25
N GLU A 244 14.33 7.54 11.34
CA GLU A 244 15.20 8.69 11.53
C GLU A 244 16.68 8.29 11.49
N LYS A 245 17.07 7.26 12.25
CA LYS A 245 18.45 6.71 12.25
C LYS A 245 18.89 6.21 10.89
N MET A 246 17.97 5.71 10.07
CA MET A 246 18.24 5.25 8.70
C MET A 246 18.17 6.40 7.67
N GLY A 247 17.85 7.62 8.09
CA GLY A 247 17.71 8.79 7.20
C GLY A 247 16.54 8.64 6.22
N MET A 248 15.49 7.94 6.63
CA MET A 248 14.26 7.70 5.86
C MET A 248 13.18 8.70 6.31
N PHE A 249 12.67 9.50 5.38
CA PHE A 249 11.61 10.49 5.65
C PHE A 249 10.32 10.02 5.00
N PRO A 250 9.32 9.56 5.78
CA PRO A 250 8.06 9.05 5.24
C PRO A 250 7.22 10.15 4.57
N ASP A 251 6.45 9.76 3.57
CA ASP A 251 5.44 10.61 2.93
C ASP A 251 4.07 10.30 3.56
N ILE A 252 3.69 11.11 4.56
CA ILE A 252 2.58 10.86 5.46
C ILE A 252 1.26 11.38 4.89
N GLY A 253 0.16 10.60 5.07
CA GLY A 253 -1.22 11.03 4.79
C GLY A 253 -1.48 11.38 3.32
N LYS A 254 -0.69 10.84 2.40
CA LYS A 254 -0.84 11.06 0.96
C LYS A 254 -1.51 9.85 0.30
N VAL A 255 -2.47 10.10 -0.57
CA VAL A 255 -3.09 9.06 -1.41
C VAL A 255 -2.93 9.41 -2.88
N VAL A 256 -2.87 8.39 -3.73
CA VAL A 256 -2.89 8.57 -5.18
C VAL A 256 -4.31 8.33 -5.69
N LEU A 257 -4.87 9.34 -6.34
CA LEU A 257 -6.15 9.26 -7.01
C LEU A 257 -5.92 9.05 -8.51
N VAL A 258 -6.31 7.89 -9.02
CA VAL A 258 -6.21 7.55 -10.44
C VAL A 258 -7.53 7.87 -11.15
N ASN A 259 -7.47 8.74 -12.17
CA ASN A 259 -8.57 8.92 -13.11
C ASN A 259 -8.50 7.82 -14.18
N THR A 260 -9.43 6.89 -14.15
CA THR A 260 -9.42 5.72 -15.02
C THR A 260 -9.67 6.02 -16.51
N LYS A 261 -10.37 7.12 -16.84
CA LYS A 261 -10.56 7.55 -18.22
C LYS A 261 -9.30 8.13 -18.85
N THR A 262 -8.56 8.94 -18.09
CA THR A 262 -7.34 9.60 -18.59
C THR A 262 -6.07 8.85 -18.24
N ARG A 263 -6.15 7.84 -17.37
CA ARG A 263 -5.04 7.07 -16.77
C ARG A 263 -4.06 7.93 -15.97
N LYS A 264 -4.43 9.19 -15.64
CA LYS A 264 -3.56 10.13 -14.93
C LYS A 264 -3.70 9.96 -13.42
N PRO A 265 -2.59 9.75 -12.70
CA PRO A 265 -2.57 9.81 -11.23
C PRO A 265 -2.51 11.26 -10.76
N ASN A 266 -3.11 11.53 -9.60
CA ASN A 266 -3.03 12.79 -8.88
C ASN A 266 -2.82 12.48 -7.40
N ILE A 267 -2.03 13.27 -6.71
CA ILE A 267 -1.77 13.11 -5.28
C ILE A 267 -2.71 14.04 -4.49
N LEU A 268 -3.39 13.49 -3.49
CA LEU A 268 -4.10 14.24 -2.46
C LEU A 268 -3.33 14.09 -1.15
N ASN A 269 -3.12 15.20 -0.42
CA ASN A 269 -2.43 15.22 0.85
C ASN A 269 -3.42 15.60 1.97
N PHE A 270 -3.56 14.73 2.96
CA PHE A 270 -4.40 14.90 4.14
C PHE A 270 -3.60 15.25 5.40
N TYR A 271 -2.27 15.07 5.35
CA TYR A 271 -1.38 15.47 6.44
C TYR A 271 -1.12 16.96 6.39
N LYS A 272 -1.30 17.64 7.52
CA LYS A 272 -0.90 19.03 7.70
C LYS A 272 0.25 19.03 8.67
N GLU A 273 1.43 19.44 8.21
CA GLU A 273 2.52 19.73 9.13
C GLU A 273 2.07 20.87 10.07
N GLU A 274 2.18 20.66 11.38
CA GLU A 274 2.08 21.77 12.33
C GLU A 274 3.26 22.70 12.02
N LYS A 275 2.96 23.94 11.67
CA LYS A 275 4.00 24.97 11.65
C LYS A 275 4.42 25.18 13.11
N VAL A 276 5.60 24.70 13.47
CA VAL A 276 6.27 25.11 14.71
C VAL A 276 6.53 26.60 14.52
N GLU A 277 5.74 27.45 15.22
CA GLU A 277 5.96 28.90 15.31
C GLU A 277 7.21 29.20 16.17
#